data_2b23cde2a1e52c20e3b343260f617162
#
_entry.id   2b23cde2a1e52c20e3b343260f617162
#
_cell.length_a   1.000
_cell.length_b   1.000
_cell.length_c   1.000
_cell.angle_alpha   90.00
_cell.angle_beta   90.00
_cell.angle_gamma   90.00
#
_symmetry.space_group_name_H-M   'P 1'
#
loop_
_entity.id
_entity.type
_entity.pdbx_description
1 polymer ?
#
loop_
_entity_poly.entity_id
_entity_poly.type
_entity_poly.pdbx_seq_one_letter_code
_entity_poly.pdbx_strand_id
1 'polypeptide(L)'
;DSDTQLASRSVIANKAKADLFVSLHRNSTATANTTKGIEIWIHSSGSERSYAAADDILTNLEEVGITDNRGVRIGTQGDSDDDYAVIRDTDMTSMIIEMGFMTSQDDLDYFNENIENYAKAISNGIVEWLNEYVE
;
A
#
# COMPACT_ATOMS: atom_id res chain seq x y z
N ASP A 1 11.96 20.02 -10.23
CA ASP A 1 11.23 18.85 -9.80
C ASP A 1 9.91 19.21 -9.18
N SER A 2 8.99 19.32 -10.04
CA SER A 2 7.62 19.58 -9.69
C SER A 2 7.05 18.37 -8.94
N ASP A 3 6.44 18.62 -7.80
CA ASP A 3 5.48 17.71 -7.22
C ASP A 3 4.55 17.22 -8.32
N THR A 4 4.75 15.97 -8.73
CA THR A 4 3.84 15.35 -9.67
C THR A 4 2.49 15.33 -8.99
N GLN A 5 1.59 16.19 -9.43
CA GLN A 5 0.25 16.29 -8.85
C GLN A 5 -0.41 14.91 -8.83
N LEU A 6 -1.23 14.61 -7.84
CA LEU A 6 -1.88 13.32 -7.68
C LEU A 6 -2.50 12.81 -8.99
N ALA A 7 -3.21 13.69 -9.69
CA ALA A 7 -3.81 13.37 -11.00
C ALA A 7 -2.77 12.96 -12.07
N SER A 8 -1.56 13.49 -12.01
CA SER A 8 -0.50 13.16 -12.97
C SER A 8 0.06 11.75 -12.76
N ARG A 9 0.06 11.24 -11.53
CA ARG A 9 0.54 9.89 -11.21
C ARG A 9 -0.32 8.83 -11.86
N SER A 10 -1.65 8.94 -11.75
CA SER A 10 -2.62 8.05 -12.38
C SER A 10 -2.52 8.11 -13.91
N VAL A 11 -2.40 9.32 -14.49
CA VAL A 11 -2.23 9.51 -15.93
C VAL A 11 -0.96 8.83 -16.45
N ILE A 12 0.15 8.90 -15.72
CA ILE A 12 1.40 8.25 -16.11
C ILE A 12 1.23 6.73 -16.12
N ALA A 13 0.64 6.16 -15.06
CA ALA A 13 0.41 4.73 -14.93
C ALA A 13 -0.54 4.21 -16.04
N ASN A 14 -1.66 4.88 -16.26
CA ASN A 14 -2.64 4.53 -17.29
C ASN A 14 -2.03 4.60 -18.70
N LYS A 15 -1.27 5.64 -18.98
CA LYS A 15 -0.58 5.79 -20.28
C LYS A 15 0.48 4.72 -20.51
N ALA A 16 1.16 4.29 -19.45
CA ALA A 16 2.13 3.20 -19.49
C ALA A 16 1.47 1.82 -19.60
N LYS A 17 0.14 1.73 -19.43
CA LYS A 17 -0.60 0.47 -19.34
C LYS A 17 0.03 -0.48 -18.32
N ALA A 18 0.34 0.04 -17.14
CA ALA A 18 0.90 -0.74 -16.06
C ALA A 18 -0.09 -1.83 -15.59
N ASP A 19 0.41 -2.97 -15.17
CA ASP A 19 -0.41 -4.06 -14.62
C ASP A 19 -0.77 -3.81 -13.16
N LEU A 20 0.07 -3.06 -12.46
CA LEU A 20 -0.08 -2.72 -11.05
C LEU A 20 0.42 -1.30 -10.78
N PHE A 21 -0.31 -0.55 -9.97
CA PHE A 21 0.11 0.72 -9.40
C PHE A 21 0.26 0.60 -7.88
N VAL A 22 1.44 0.91 -7.37
CA VAL A 22 1.72 0.91 -5.93
C VAL A 22 2.18 2.28 -5.47
N SER A 23 1.49 2.85 -4.50
CA SER A 23 1.87 4.10 -3.84
C SER A 23 2.42 3.79 -2.45
N LEU A 24 3.68 4.16 -2.19
CA LEU A 24 4.36 3.90 -0.93
C LEU A 24 4.23 5.10 0.00
N HIS A 25 3.69 4.89 1.18
CA HIS A 25 3.42 5.92 2.18
C HIS A 25 3.87 5.51 3.58
N ARG A 26 3.99 6.51 4.44
CA ARG A 26 4.07 6.38 5.89
C ARG A 26 2.86 7.09 6.49
N ASN A 27 2.14 6.41 7.36
CA ASN A 27 0.93 6.92 8.02
C ASN A 27 1.25 7.87 9.18
N SER A 28 0.27 8.58 9.68
CA SER A 28 0.41 9.44 10.86
C SER A 28 -0.92 9.60 11.59
N THR A 29 -0.83 9.89 12.88
CA THR A 29 -1.96 10.27 13.73
C THR A 29 -1.67 11.58 14.44
N ALA A 30 -2.73 12.25 14.91
CA ALA A 30 -2.59 13.51 15.64
C ALA A 30 -1.86 13.37 16.99
N THR A 31 -1.97 12.20 17.61
CA THR A 31 -1.34 11.91 18.90
C THR A 31 -0.28 10.83 18.73
N ALA A 32 0.95 11.13 19.16
CA ALA A 32 2.06 10.19 19.05
C ALA A 32 1.83 8.91 19.88
N ASN A 33 2.33 7.79 19.34
CA ASN A 33 2.32 6.46 19.98
C ASN A 33 0.94 5.92 20.36
N THR A 34 -0.11 6.35 19.66
CA THR A 34 -1.48 5.85 19.87
C THR A 34 -1.86 4.75 18.88
N THR A 35 -1.24 4.74 17.72
CA THR A 35 -1.56 3.81 16.63
C THR A 35 -0.27 3.36 15.95
N LYS A 36 -0.21 2.08 15.59
CA LYS A 36 0.93 1.47 14.91
C LYS A 36 0.47 0.36 13.95
N GLY A 37 1.39 -0.07 13.08
CA GLY A 37 1.19 -1.19 12.16
C GLY A 37 1.12 -0.78 10.69
N ILE A 38 1.04 -1.79 9.85
CA ILE A 38 0.98 -1.66 8.40
C ILE A 38 -0.44 -1.95 7.92
N GLU A 39 -0.92 -1.16 6.97
CA GLU A 39 -2.19 -1.37 6.28
C GLU A 39 -2.04 -1.09 4.79
N ILE A 40 -2.87 -1.74 3.97
CA ILE A 40 -2.91 -1.51 2.54
C ILE A 40 -4.32 -1.10 2.14
N TRP A 41 -4.43 0.05 1.49
CA TRP A 41 -5.69 0.57 0.95
C TRP A 41 -5.85 0.18 -0.51
N ILE A 42 -7.01 -0.38 -0.85
CA ILE A 42 -7.41 -0.73 -2.22
C ILE A 42 -8.72 -0.04 -2.58
N HIS A 43 -9.13 -0.15 -3.85
CA HIS A 43 -10.36 0.44 -4.36
C HIS A 43 -11.60 -0.07 -3.60
N SER A 44 -12.58 0.81 -3.38
CA SER A 44 -13.84 0.52 -2.68
C SER A 44 -14.64 -0.64 -3.28
N SER A 45 -14.45 -0.93 -4.57
CA SER A 45 -15.04 -2.13 -5.21
C SER A 45 -14.59 -3.45 -4.57
N GLY A 46 -13.44 -3.45 -3.88
CA GLY A 46 -12.92 -4.62 -3.18
C GLY A 46 -12.74 -5.84 -4.09
N SER A 47 -12.17 -5.67 -5.29
CA SER A 47 -12.00 -6.77 -6.21
C SER A 47 -11.11 -7.87 -5.64
N GLU A 48 -11.43 -9.14 -5.93
CA GLU A 48 -10.63 -10.30 -5.52
C GLU A 48 -9.16 -10.15 -5.92
N ARG A 49 -8.91 -9.67 -7.13
CA ARG A 49 -7.57 -9.41 -7.65
C ARG A 49 -6.79 -8.37 -6.83
N SER A 50 -7.45 -7.29 -6.39
CA SER A 50 -6.82 -6.26 -5.56
C SER A 50 -6.56 -6.77 -4.14
N TYR A 51 -7.49 -7.55 -3.58
CA TYR A 51 -7.29 -8.20 -2.29
C TYR A 51 -6.11 -9.16 -2.31
N ALA A 52 -6.01 -10.02 -3.34
CA ALA A 52 -4.92 -10.98 -3.47
C ALA A 52 -3.56 -10.26 -3.53
N ALA A 53 -3.43 -9.22 -4.36
CA ALA A 53 -2.19 -8.45 -4.45
C ALA A 53 -1.79 -7.81 -3.10
N ALA A 54 -2.74 -7.26 -2.38
CA ALA A 54 -2.49 -6.64 -1.08
C ALA A 54 -2.16 -7.68 0.00
N ASP A 55 -2.84 -8.82 0.00
CA ASP A 55 -2.62 -9.91 0.96
C ASP A 55 -1.26 -10.56 0.80
N ASP A 56 -0.83 -10.85 -0.43
CA ASP A 56 0.50 -11.37 -0.73
C ASP A 56 1.60 -10.43 -0.22
N ILE A 57 1.44 -9.13 -0.43
CA ILE A 57 2.38 -8.13 0.08
C ILE A 57 2.39 -8.08 1.61
N LEU A 58 1.21 -8.06 2.25
CA LEU A 58 1.11 -8.05 3.72
C LEU A 58 1.71 -9.29 4.35
N THR A 59 1.46 -10.46 3.78
CA THR A 59 2.02 -11.74 4.26
C THR A 59 3.54 -11.70 4.26
N ASN A 60 4.13 -11.25 3.16
CA ASN A 60 5.60 -11.10 3.08
C ASN A 60 6.15 -10.06 4.06
N LEU A 61 5.43 -8.97 4.32
CA LEU A 61 5.82 -7.97 5.31
C LEU A 61 5.76 -8.51 6.74
N GLU A 62 4.75 -9.32 7.08
CA GLU A 62 4.66 -9.99 8.37
C GLU A 62 5.84 -10.92 8.65
N GLU A 63 6.33 -11.63 7.62
CA GLU A 63 7.49 -12.50 7.74
C GLU A 63 8.79 -11.73 8.07
N VAL A 64 8.92 -10.50 7.62
CA VAL A 64 10.04 -9.62 8.01
C VAL A 64 9.94 -9.19 9.47
N GLY A 65 8.74 -9.01 9.95
CA GLY A 65 8.40 -8.48 11.26
C GLY A 65 7.88 -7.04 11.19
N ILE A 66 6.65 -6.88 11.67
CA ILE A 66 5.94 -5.60 11.77
C ILE A 66 5.32 -5.47 13.15
N THR A 67 4.97 -4.26 13.55
CA THR A 67 4.39 -4.02 14.88
C THR A 67 2.96 -4.53 15.00
N ASP A 68 2.17 -4.41 13.93
CA ASP A 68 0.80 -4.88 13.81
C ASP A 68 0.41 -5.00 12.34
N ASN A 69 -0.32 -6.04 11.97
CA ASN A 69 -0.97 -6.16 10.67
C ASN A 69 -2.39 -5.61 10.79
N ARG A 70 -2.60 -4.43 10.23
CA ARG A 70 -3.90 -3.75 10.23
C ARG A 70 -4.79 -4.17 9.08
N GLY A 71 -4.31 -5.06 8.21
CA GLY A 71 -5.06 -5.67 7.13
C GLY A 71 -5.22 -4.81 5.88
N VAL A 72 -5.99 -5.38 4.95
CA VAL A 72 -6.41 -4.70 3.73
C VAL A 72 -7.65 -3.86 4.02
N ARG A 73 -7.63 -2.61 3.55
CA ARG A 73 -8.68 -1.61 3.71
C ARG A 73 -9.25 -1.22 2.36
N ILE A 74 -10.54 -0.91 2.33
CA ILE A 74 -11.22 -0.39 1.13
C ILE A 74 -11.62 1.07 1.32
N GLY A 75 -11.70 1.81 0.24
CA GLY A 75 -12.14 3.21 0.26
C GLY A 75 -11.08 4.17 0.80
N THR A 76 -11.51 5.09 1.63
CA THR A 76 -10.67 6.05 2.35
C THR A 76 -10.87 5.93 3.86
N GLN A 77 -9.98 6.55 4.62
CA GLN A 77 -10.16 6.64 6.06
C GLN A 77 -11.44 7.43 6.40
N GLY A 78 -12.44 6.73 6.89
CA GLY A 78 -13.72 7.31 7.30
C GLY A 78 -14.84 7.22 6.28
N ASP A 79 -14.57 6.80 5.04
CA ASP A 79 -15.57 6.56 4.00
C ASP A 79 -15.21 5.37 3.15
N SER A 80 -15.98 4.28 3.25
CA SER A 80 -15.73 3.05 2.48
C SER A 80 -16.21 3.12 1.03
N ASP A 81 -17.01 4.12 0.69
CA ASP A 81 -17.60 4.29 -0.64
C ASP A 81 -16.84 5.31 -1.51
N ASP A 82 -15.86 6.01 -0.92
CA ASP A 82 -14.96 6.92 -1.64
C ASP A 82 -13.59 6.28 -1.83
N ASP A 83 -12.81 6.78 -2.77
CA ASP A 83 -11.47 6.27 -3.07
C ASP A 83 -10.43 7.39 -3.08
N TYR A 84 -9.23 7.06 -2.59
CA TYR A 84 -8.07 7.92 -2.79
C TYR A 84 -7.80 8.17 -4.27
N ALA A 85 -7.51 9.41 -4.65
CA ALA A 85 -7.38 9.83 -6.05
C ALA A 85 -6.45 8.93 -6.88
N VAL A 86 -5.33 8.50 -6.32
CA VAL A 86 -4.37 7.61 -7.00
C VAL A 86 -4.90 6.19 -7.21
N ILE A 87 -5.93 5.78 -6.47
CA ILE A 87 -6.61 4.50 -6.64
C ILE A 87 -7.81 4.67 -7.57
N ARG A 88 -8.63 5.69 -7.34
CA ARG A 88 -9.84 5.98 -8.14
C ARG A 88 -9.52 6.22 -9.62
N ASP A 89 -8.45 6.95 -9.90
CA ASP A 89 -8.14 7.46 -11.22
C ASP A 89 -7.16 6.56 -12.01
N THR A 90 -6.81 5.38 -11.49
CA THR A 90 -6.01 4.35 -12.17
C THR A 90 -6.88 3.28 -12.82
N ASP A 91 -6.49 2.81 -14.00
CA ASP A 91 -7.23 1.81 -14.79
C ASP A 91 -6.88 0.36 -14.39
N MET A 92 -5.78 0.16 -13.65
CA MET A 92 -5.27 -1.15 -13.25
C MET A 92 -5.49 -1.41 -11.77
N THR A 93 -5.15 -2.60 -11.31
CA THR A 93 -5.02 -2.91 -9.88
C THR A 93 -4.09 -1.89 -9.22
N SER A 94 -4.58 -1.24 -8.18
CA SER A 94 -3.84 -0.15 -7.53
C SER A 94 -4.01 -0.20 -6.02
N MET A 95 -2.99 0.27 -5.30
CA MET A 95 -3.01 0.30 -3.85
C MET A 95 -2.11 1.38 -3.25
N ILE A 96 -2.41 1.74 -2.01
CA ILE A 96 -1.54 2.52 -1.13
C ILE A 96 -1.04 1.61 -0.03
N ILE A 97 0.27 1.45 0.11
CA ILE A 97 0.89 0.72 1.21
C ILE A 97 1.32 1.74 2.27
N GLU A 98 0.69 1.70 3.43
CA GLU A 98 1.08 2.46 4.61
C GLU A 98 2.05 1.63 5.45
N MET A 99 3.35 1.92 5.30
CA MET A 99 4.45 1.16 5.91
C MET A 99 4.73 1.59 7.36
N GLY A 100 3.69 1.60 8.19
CA GLY A 100 3.75 2.03 9.57
C GLY A 100 3.51 3.53 9.76
N PHE A 101 3.38 3.93 11.01
CA PHE A 101 3.07 5.30 11.42
C PHE A 101 4.35 6.08 11.75
N MET A 102 4.54 7.24 11.13
CA MET A 102 5.64 8.16 11.48
C MET A 102 5.52 8.69 12.91
N THR A 103 4.32 8.63 13.46
CA THR A 103 4.00 9.06 14.83
C THR A 103 4.14 7.93 15.86
N SER A 104 4.54 6.73 15.45
CA SER A 104 4.83 5.60 16.31
C SER A 104 6.33 5.33 16.39
N GLN A 105 6.92 5.38 17.59
CA GLN A 105 8.33 5.08 17.74
C GLN A 105 8.65 3.63 17.38
N ASP A 106 7.78 2.69 17.74
CA ASP A 106 7.94 1.28 17.38
C ASP A 106 8.00 1.10 15.85
N ASP A 107 7.09 1.73 15.10
CA ASP A 107 7.06 1.65 13.64
C ASP A 107 8.28 2.33 13.00
N LEU A 108 8.75 3.44 13.58
CA LEU A 108 9.98 4.09 13.12
C LEU A 108 11.19 3.18 13.27
N ASP A 109 11.31 2.52 14.41
CA ASP A 109 12.43 1.63 14.72
C ASP A 109 12.41 0.42 13.76
N TYR A 110 11.26 -0.26 13.60
CA TYR A 110 11.10 -1.37 12.67
C TYR A 110 11.41 -0.97 11.22
N PHE A 111 10.90 0.18 10.78
CA PHE A 111 11.14 0.66 9.43
C PHE A 111 12.63 0.96 9.19
N ASN A 112 13.28 1.68 10.10
CA ASN A 112 14.68 2.08 9.94
C ASN A 112 15.63 0.87 9.98
N GLU A 113 15.31 -0.14 10.76
CA GLU A 113 16.10 -1.36 10.88
C GLU A 113 15.89 -2.33 9.69
N ASN A 114 14.74 -2.25 9.02
CA ASN A 114 14.30 -3.26 8.05
C ASN A 114 13.97 -2.71 6.66
N ILE A 115 14.37 -1.50 6.30
CA ILE A 115 13.96 -0.84 5.05
C ILE A 115 14.23 -1.70 3.80
N GLU A 116 15.38 -2.35 3.71
CA GLU A 116 15.73 -3.22 2.59
C GLU A 116 14.87 -4.51 2.58
N ASN A 117 14.60 -5.06 3.75
CA ASN A 117 13.77 -6.24 3.89
C ASN A 117 12.31 -5.93 3.55
N TYR A 118 11.81 -4.75 3.92
CA TYR A 118 10.48 -4.30 3.52
C TYR A 118 10.38 -4.13 2.00
N ALA A 119 11.40 -3.56 1.36
CA ALA A 119 11.43 -3.45 -0.10
C ALA A 119 11.41 -4.83 -0.78
N LYS A 120 12.16 -5.80 -0.27
CA LYS A 120 12.14 -7.19 -0.75
C LYS A 120 10.79 -7.86 -0.53
N ALA A 121 10.20 -7.70 0.65
CA ALA A 121 8.89 -8.27 0.97
C ALA A 121 7.79 -7.75 0.02
N ILE A 122 7.75 -6.46 -0.21
CA ILE A 122 6.82 -5.85 -1.18
C ILE A 122 7.05 -6.41 -2.58
N SER A 123 8.32 -6.49 -3.02
CA SER A 123 8.67 -7.05 -4.32
C SER A 123 8.28 -8.52 -4.45
N ASN A 124 8.52 -9.33 -3.42
CA ASN A 124 8.14 -10.74 -3.42
C ASN A 124 6.61 -10.92 -3.54
N GLY A 125 5.84 -10.21 -2.74
CA GLY A 125 4.38 -10.26 -2.82
C GLY A 125 3.84 -9.83 -4.19
N ILE A 126 4.45 -8.82 -4.81
CA ILE A 126 4.12 -8.42 -6.19
C ILE A 126 4.41 -9.56 -7.18
N VAL A 127 5.57 -10.22 -7.06
CA VAL A 127 5.94 -11.33 -7.95
C VAL A 127 5.02 -12.53 -7.77
N GLU A 128 4.66 -12.87 -6.54
CA GLU A 128 3.71 -13.94 -6.23
C GLU A 128 2.36 -13.67 -6.90
N TRP A 129 1.80 -12.49 -6.70
CA TRP A 129 0.57 -12.07 -7.33
C TRP A 129 0.63 -12.06 -8.87
N LEU A 130 1.74 -11.57 -9.46
CA LEU A 130 1.90 -11.56 -10.92
C LEU A 130 1.89 -12.97 -11.50
N ASN A 131 2.49 -13.93 -10.82
CA ASN A 131 2.51 -15.33 -11.26
C ASN A 131 1.12 -15.98 -11.21
N GLU A 132 0.22 -15.51 -10.37
CA GLU A 132 -1.13 -16.05 -10.24
C GLU A 132 -2.15 -15.36 -11.14
N TYR A 133 -2.02 -14.05 -11.33
CA TYR A 133 -3.09 -13.21 -11.89
C TYR A 133 -2.73 -12.50 -13.20
N VAL A 134 -1.48 -12.47 -13.59
CA VAL A 134 -1.03 -11.83 -14.84
C VAL A 134 -0.26 -12.85 -15.67
N GLU A 135 -0.89 -13.32 -16.72
CA GLU A 135 -0.25 -14.15 -17.74
C GLU A 135 0.53 -13.31 -18.77
#